data_390570a0af901f627d90dcc154996ee4
#
_entry.id   390570a0af901f627d90dcc154996ee4
#
_cell.length_a   1.000
_cell.length_b   1.000
_cell.length_c   1.000
_cell.angle_alpha   90.00
_cell.angle_beta   90.00
_cell.angle_gamma   90.00
#
_symmetry.space_group_name_H-M   'P 1'
#
loop_
_entity.id
_entity.type
_entity.pdbx_description
1 polymer ?
#
loop_
_entity_poly.entity_id
_entity_poly.type
_entity_poly.pdbx_seq_one_letter_code
_entity_poly.pdbx_strand_id
1 'polypeptide(L)'
;MPDGDPARSLVVIVTDESRRGPRLPGLAAWLRGVAPSRARGVVSLALVSDRTIRRLNRQYAGKDAATDVLSFPASGPRVGVRLLGDIVIATGVARRQAREAGHSVADEVKTLALRGLLHLLGYDHHADGGTMARVEARLRRKGGLREGLIQRARRG
;
A
#
# COMPACT_ATOMS: atom_id res chain seq x y z
N MET A 1 -10.59 16.38 -6.67
CA MET A 1 -9.63 17.22 -5.97
C MET A 1 -9.19 16.54 -4.70
N PRO A 2 -7.90 16.38 -4.47
CA PRO A 2 -7.47 15.81 -3.19
C PRO A 2 -7.85 16.80 -2.08
N ASP A 3 -8.59 16.28 -1.11
CA ASP A 3 -8.97 17.07 0.05
C ASP A 3 -7.80 17.07 1.03
N GLY A 4 -7.43 18.22 1.51
CA GLY A 4 -6.44 18.36 2.55
C GLY A 4 -5.18 19.10 2.12
N ASP A 5 -4.56 19.72 3.11
CA ASP A 5 -3.29 20.42 2.97
C ASP A 5 -2.16 19.40 3.22
N PRO A 6 -1.31 19.11 2.22
CA PRO A 6 -0.23 18.13 2.40
C PRO A 6 0.80 18.52 3.46
N ALA A 7 0.81 19.77 3.90
CA ALA A 7 1.65 20.17 5.03
C ALA A 7 1.09 19.69 6.38
N ARG A 8 -0.20 19.40 6.44
CA ARG A 8 -0.90 19.01 7.68
C ARG A 8 -1.53 17.64 7.63
N SER A 9 -1.68 17.06 6.45
CA SER A 9 -2.39 15.81 6.25
C SER A 9 -1.76 15.01 5.11
N LEU A 10 -2.27 13.81 4.89
CA LEU A 10 -1.86 12.95 3.81
C LEU A 10 -2.71 13.21 2.58
N VAL A 11 -2.05 13.41 1.44
CA VAL A 11 -2.69 13.47 0.12
C VAL A 11 -2.29 12.20 -0.63
N VAL A 12 -3.28 11.43 -1.09
CA VAL A 12 -3.06 10.18 -1.82
C VAL A 12 -3.54 10.37 -3.25
N ILE A 13 -2.62 10.18 -4.21
CA ILE A 13 -2.93 10.27 -5.63
C ILE A 13 -2.90 8.85 -6.19
N VAL A 14 -4.05 8.36 -6.65
CA VAL A 14 -4.18 7.00 -7.19
C VAL A 14 -4.21 7.05 -8.70
N THR A 15 -3.35 6.24 -9.34
CA THR A 15 -3.39 6.01 -10.78
C THR A 15 -3.62 4.53 -11.04
N ASP A 16 -4.36 4.21 -12.09
CA ASP A 16 -4.63 2.83 -12.48
C ASP A 16 -4.18 2.66 -13.94
N GLU A 17 -3.04 2.01 -14.12
CA GLU A 17 -2.51 1.69 -15.45
C GLU A 17 -3.20 0.46 -16.04
N SER A 18 -3.88 -0.29 -15.22
CA SER A 18 -4.56 -1.52 -15.62
C SER A 18 -5.98 -1.19 -16.06
N ARG A 19 -6.21 -1.06 -17.35
CA ARG A 19 -7.54 -0.81 -17.93
C ARG A 19 -8.56 -1.90 -17.59
N ARG A 20 -8.12 -3.06 -17.11
CA ARG A 20 -8.95 -4.20 -16.71
C ARG A 20 -8.85 -4.50 -15.22
N GLY A 21 -8.20 -3.63 -14.47
CA GLY A 21 -8.07 -3.80 -13.03
C GLY A 21 -9.39 -3.56 -12.31
N PRO A 22 -9.48 -4.01 -11.05
CA PRO A 22 -10.65 -3.70 -10.23
C PRO A 22 -10.73 -2.19 -10.02
N ARG A 23 -11.92 -1.63 -10.25
CA ARG A 23 -12.17 -0.26 -9.83
C ARG A 23 -12.26 -0.25 -8.33
N LEU A 24 -11.48 0.61 -7.70
CA LEU A 24 -11.40 0.72 -6.25
C LEU A 24 -11.76 2.14 -5.81
N PRO A 25 -13.03 2.54 -5.97
CA PRO A 25 -13.45 3.86 -5.49
C PRO A 25 -13.27 3.93 -3.98
N GLY A 26 -12.81 5.07 -3.50
CA GLY A 26 -12.60 5.26 -2.07
C GLY A 26 -11.28 4.76 -1.52
N LEU A 27 -10.40 4.18 -2.34
CA LEU A 27 -9.09 3.71 -1.86
C LEU A 27 -8.27 4.84 -1.23
N ALA A 28 -8.18 5.99 -1.91
CA ALA A 28 -7.45 7.15 -1.38
C ALA A 28 -8.04 7.64 -0.06
N ALA A 29 -9.36 7.77 0.01
CA ALA A 29 -10.04 8.21 1.23
C ALA A 29 -9.86 7.20 2.37
N TRP A 30 -9.93 5.90 2.07
CA TRP A 30 -9.71 4.86 3.07
C TRP A 30 -8.30 4.94 3.65
N LEU A 31 -7.30 5.06 2.78
CA LEU A 31 -5.89 5.12 3.21
C LEU A 31 -5.63 6.36 4.07
N ARG A 32 -6.17 7.52 3.66
CA ARG A 32 -6.09 8.74 4.48
C ARG A 32 -6.73 8.55 5.85
N GLY A 33 -7.87 7.86 5.89
CA GLY A 33 -8.62 7.65 7.13
C GLY A 33 -7.91 6.77 8.14
N VAL A 34 -7.11 5.79 7.70
CA VAL A 34 -6.41 4.87 8.60
C VAL A 34 -4.96 5.28 8.85
N ALA A 35 -4.39 6.15 8.03
CA ALA A 35 -2.99 6.51 8.11
C ALA A 35 -2.61 7.05 9.50
N PRO A 36 -1.40 6.73 9.99
CA PRO A 36 -0.92 7.34 11.24
C PRO A 36 -0.84 8.87 11.12
N SER A 37 -1.00 9.58 12.24
CA SER A 37 -1.00 11.04 12.25
C SER A 37 0.30 11.66 11.71
N ARG A 38 1.43 10.93 11.79
CA ARG A 38 2.71 11.40 11.24
C ARG A 38 2.81 11.24 9.72
N ALA A 39 1.84 10.58 9.08
CA ALA A 39 1.79 10.47 7.63
C ALA A 39 1.28 11.79 7.04
N ARG A 40 2.21 12.66 6.71
CA ARG A 40 1.93 13.99 6.14
C ARG A 40 2.70 14.17 4.86
N GLY A 41 2.05 14.71 3.85
CA GLY A 41 2.66 14.92 2.54
C GLY A 41 1.89 14.21 1.44
N VAL A 42 2.56 13.98 0.33
CA VAL A 42 1.96 13.37 -0.87
C VAL A 42 2.53 11.99 -1.09
N VAL A 43 1.66 11.01 -1.29
CA VAL A 43 2.03 9.68 -1.73
C VAL A 43 1.29 9.38 -3.05
N SER A 44 2.03 8.82 -4.02
CA SER A 44 1.46 8.32 -5.26
C SER A 44 1.27 6.82 -5.14
N LEU A 45 0.10 6.33 -5.52
CA LEU A 45 -0.23 4.92 -5.47
C LEU A 45 -0.66 4.48 -6.87
N ALA A 46 0.11 3.58 -7.49
CA ALA A 46 -0.15 3.08 -8.82
C ALA A 46 -0.62 1.63 -8.77
N LEU A 47 -1.74 1.36 -9.41
CA LEU A 47 -2.22 0.01 -9.65
C LEU A 47 -1.71 -0.41 -11.03
N VAL A 48 -0.94 -1.49 -11.09
CA VAL A 48 -0.24 -1.91 -12.30
C VAL A 48 -0.46 -3.39 -12.58
N SER A 49 -0.07 -3.83 -13.79
CA SER A 49 -0.09 -5.24 -14.13
C SER A 49 1.06 -5.98 -13.44
N ASP A 50 0.94 -7.30 -13.35
CA ASP A 50 2.01 -8.17 -12.83
C ASP A 50 3.28 -8.03 -13.66
N ARG A 51 3.14 -7.86 -14.95
CA ARG A 51 4.26 -7.65 -15.88
C ARG A 51 5.01 -6.36 -15.55
N THR A 52 4.29 -5.28 -15.30
CA THR A 52 4.90 -4.00 -14.93
C THR A 52 5.66 -4.10 -13.61
N ILE A 53 5.06 -4.68 -12.59
CA ILE A 53 5.73 -4.79 -11.29
C ILE A 53 6.93 -5.73 -11.34
N ARG A 54 6.89 -6.79 -12.15
CA ARG A 54 8.03 -7.67 -12.37
C ARG A 54 9.21 -6.90 -12.97
N ARG A 55 8.94 -6.04 -13.96
CA ARG A 55 9.96 -5.18 -14.57
C ARG A 55 10.57 -4.23 -13.55
N LEU A 56 9.75 -3.59 -12.73
CA LEU A 56 10.20 -2.69 -11.68
C LEU A 56 11.01 -3.41 -10.61
N ASN A 57 10.57 -4.59 -10.21
CA ASN A 57 11.26 -5.40 -9.21
C ASN A 57 12.65 -5.83 -9.71
N ARG A 58 12.74 -6.22 -10.99
CA ARG A 58 14.02 -6.56 -11.63
C ARG A 58 14.95 -5.35 -11.70
N GLN A 59 14.40 -4.20 -12.11
CA GLN A 59 15.19 -2.97 -12.31
C GLN A 59 15.71 -2.40 -11.00
N TYR A 60 14.91 -2.38 -9.95
CA TYR A 60 15.22 -1.68 -8.70
C TYR A 60 15.62 -2.59 -7.55
N ALA A 61 15.25 -3.86 -7.56
CA ALA A 61 15.57 -4.81 -6.50
C ALA A 61 16.37 -6.01 -7.00
N GLY A 62 16.66 -6.10 -8.31
CA GLY A 62 17.41 -7.20 -8.89
C GLY A 62 16.68 -8.53 -8.91
N LYS A 63 15.37 -8.54 -8.68
CA LYS A 63 14.56 -9.76 -8.63
C LYS A 63 13.63 -9.85 -9.84
N ASP A 64 13.84 -10.84 -10.70
CA ASP A 64 13.02 -11.04 -11.88
C ASP A 64 11.78 -11.86 -11.54
N ALA A 65 10.90 -11.27 -10.76
CA ALA A 65 9.64 -11.89 -10.33
C ALA A 65 8.60 -10.82 -10.03
N ALA A 66 7.34 -11.17 -10.25
CA ALA A 66 6.25 -10.33 -9.80
C ALA A 66 6.14 -10.42 -8.26
N THR A 67 5.84 -9.29 -7.64
CA THR A 67 5.56 -9.19 -6.21
C THR A 67 4.21 -8.48 -6.04
N ASP A 68 3.70 -8.41 -4.83
CA ASP A 68 2.41 -7.78 -4.56
C ASP A 68 2.49 -6.25 -4.47
N VAL A 69 3.48 -5.73 -3.76
CA VAL A 69 3.65 -4.29 -3.55
C VAL A 69 5.13 -3.91 -3.52
N LEU A 70 5.44 -2.77 -4.11
CA LEU A 70 6.75 -2.12 -4.01
C LEU A 70 6.56 -0.71 -3.48
N SER A 71 7.49 -0.25 -2.65
CA SER A 71 7.52 1.11 -2.13
C SER A 71 8.85 1.76 -2.49
N PHE A 72 8.77 2.97 -3.02
CA PHE A 72 9.93 3.75 -3.42
C PHE A 72 9.92 5.07 -2.66
N PRO A 73 10.75 5.22 -1.61
CA PRO A 73 10.82 6.48 -0.87
C PRO A 73 11.25 7.62 -1.80
N ALA A 74 10.66 8.79 -1.59
CA ALA A 74 11.05 9.98 -2.33
C ALA A 74 12.49 10.35 -2.01
N SER A 75 13.23 10.76 -3.03
CA SER A 75 14.63 11.22 -2.89
C SER A 75 14.73 12.64 -3.43
N GLY A 76 15.74 13.36 -2.97
CA GLY A 76 16.02 14.71 -3.42
C GLY A 76 15.70 15.78 -2.38
N PRO A 77 16.01 17.04 -2.69
CA PRO A 77 15.80 18.14 -1.77
C PRO A 77 14.30 18.36 -1.54
N ARG A 78 13.93 18.55 -0.28
CA ARG A 78 12.55 18.82 0.10
C ARG A 78 12.31 20.33 0.05
N VAL A 79 11.88 20.78 -1.12
CA VAL A 79 11.48 22.18 -1.30
C VAL A 79 9.97 22.19 -1.53
N GLY A 80 9.23 22.92 -0.70
CA GLY A 80 7.79 23.00 -0.82
C GLY A 80 7.07 21.81 -0.21
N VAL A 81 6.22 21.13 -0.98
CA VAL A 81 5.40 20.01 -0.50
C VAL A 81 6.26 18.78 -0.23
N ARG A 82 6.04 18.16 0.93
CA ARG A 82 6.73 16.92 1.29
C ARG A 82 6.22 15.75 0.44
N LEU A 83 7.11 15.13 -0.31
CA LEU A 83 6.82 13.90 -1.04
C LEU A 83 7.25 12.71 -0.20
N LEU A 84 6.32 11.78 0.05
CA LEU A 84 6.63 10.56 0.81
C LEU A 84 7.23 9.49 -0.09
N GLY A 85 6.72 9.35 -1.29
CA GLY A 85 7.20 8.38 -2.26
C GLY A 85 6.08 7.77 -3.07
N ASP A 86 6.41 6.63 -3.68
CA ASP A 86 5.50 5.89 -4.56
C ASP A 86 5.23 4.50 -4.00
N ILE A 87 3.97 4.09 -4.07
CA ILE A 87 3.53 2.72 -3.78
C ILE A 87 3.01 2.14 -5.09
N VAL A 88 3.49 0.95 -5.45
CA VAL A 88 3.08 0.26 -6.67
C VAL A 88 2.51 -1.10 -6.29
N ILE A 89 1.29 -1.38 -6.73
CA ILE A 89 0.55 -2.60 -6.39
C ILE A 89 0.21 -3.37 -7.66
N ALA A 90 0.55 -4.66 -7.68
CA ALA A 90 0.20 -5.56 -8.78
C ALA A 90 -1.21 -6.10 -8.59
N THR A 91 -2.13 -5.74 -9.48
CA THR A 91 -3.54 -6.12 -9.34
C THR A 91 -3.79 -7.61 -9.55
N GLY A 92 -3.03 -8.27 -10.43
CA GLY A 92 -3.14 -9.73 -10.63
C GLY A 92 -2.69 -10.52 -9.42
N VAL A 93 -1.55 -10.15 -8.83
CA VAL A 93 -1.07 -10.76 -7.59
C VAL A 93 -2.08 -10.53 -6.46
N ALA A 94 -2.60 -9.31 -6.34
CA ALA A 94 -3.59 -8.97 -5.33
C ALA A 94 -4.85 -9.83 -5.45
N ARG A 95 -5.33 -10.08 -6.66
CA ARG A 95 -6.49 -10.95 -6.89
C ARG A 95 -6.25 -12.37 -6.40
N ARG A 96 -5.08 -12.94 -6.72
CA ARG A 96 -4.74 -14.30 -6.30
C ARG A 96 -4.63 -14.41 -4.79
N GLN A 97 -3.96 -13.45 -4.17
CA GLN A 97 -3.82 -13.43 -2.71
C GLN A 97 -5.17 -13.24 -2.01
N ALA A 98 -6.03 -12.38 -2.55
CA ALA A 98 -7.38 -12.20 -2.01
C ALA A 98 -8.19 -13.50 -2.04
N ARG A 99 -8.11 -14.22 -3.16
CA ARG A 99 -8.79 -15.50 -3.31
C ARG A 99 -8.28 -16.53 -2.31
N GLU A 100 -6.96 -16.64 -2.15
CA GLU A 100 -6.34 -17.54 -1.18
C GLU A 100 -6.69 -17.20 0.26
N ALA A 101 -6.76 -15.90 0.56
CA ALA A 101 -7.08 -15.44 1.91
C ALA A 101 -8.59 -15.42 2.23
N GLY A 102 -9.44 -15.58 1.21
CA GLY A 102 -10.89 -15.60 1.41
C GLY A 102 -11.50 -14.22 1.65
N HIS A 103 -10.91 -13.17 1.08
CA HIS A 103 -11.48 -11.83 1.18
C HIS A 103 -11.53 -11.15 -0.18
N SER A 104 -12.10 -9.95 -0.24
CA SER A 104 -12.25 -9.21 -1.50
C SER A 104 -10.93 -8.68 -2.01
N VAL A 105 -10.84 -8.43 -3.33
CA VAL A 105 -9.69 -7.78 -3.94
C VAL A 105 -9.52 -6.37 -3.37
N ALA A 106 -10.63 -5.67 -3.12
CA ALA A 106 -10.57 -4.34 -2.52
C ALA A 106 -9.88 -4.38 -1.15
N ASP A 107 -10.20 -5.35 -0.31
CA ASP A 107 -9.57 -5.50 1.00
C ASP A 107 -8.09 -5.85 0.89
N GLU A 108 -7.73 -6.69 -0.08
CA GLU A 108 -6.32 -7.01 -0.32
C GLU A 108 -5.53 -5.78 -0.76
N VAL A 109 -6.03 -5.01 -1.72
CA VAL A 109 -5.37 -3.80 -2.21
C VAL A 109 -5.25 -2.76 -1.09
N LYS A 110 -6.27 -2.58 -0.28
CA LYS A 110 -6.21 -1.69 0.88
C LYS A 110 -5.10 -2.10 1.85
N THR A 111 -5.00 -3.39 2.14
CA THR A 111 -3.93 -3.93 3.01
C THR A 111 -2.56 -3.67 2.41
N LEU A 112 -2.38 -3.92 1.12
CA LEU A 112 -1.10 -3.70 0.44
C LEU A 112 -0.74 -2.21 0.40
N ALA A 113 -1.72 -1.34 0.17
CA ALA A 113 -1.52 0.11 0.18
C ALA A 113 -1.06 0.59 1.56
N LEU A 114 -1.69 0.10 2.62
CA LEU A 114 -1.31 0.44 3.99
C LEU A 114 0.10 -0.05 4.30
N ARG A 115 0.44 -1.28 3.92
CA ARG A 115 1.78 -1.84 4.10
C ARG A 115 2.84 -1.00 3.38
N GLY A 116 2.56 -0.59 2.14
CA GLY A 116 3.44 0.29 1.38
C GLY A 116 3.64 1.64 2.05
N LEU A 117 2.56 2.23 2.57
CA LEU A 117 2.64 3.50 3.29
C LEU A 117 3.50 3.37 4.56
N LEU A 118 3.32 2.30 5.33
CA LEU A 118 4.12 2.07 6.54
C LEU A 118 5.60 1.93 6.21
N HIS A 119 5.95 1.27 5.11
CA HIS A 119 7.34 1.22 4.64
C HIS A 119 7.89 2.62 4.35
N LEU A 120 7.11 3.45 3.67
CA LEU A 120 7.53 4.82 3.37
C LEU A 120 7.73 5.65 4.64
N LEU A 121 7.03 5.31 5.72
CA LEU A 121 7.16 5.97 7.02
C LEU A 121 8.31 5.40 7.87
N GLY A 122 9.05 4.43 7.34
CA GLY A 122 10.23 3.90 8.01
C GLY A 122 10.02 2.60 8.79
N TYR A 123 8.83 2.01 8.77
CA TYR A 123 8.64 0.69 9.37
C TYR A 123 9.32 -0.38 8.52
N ASP A 124 10.05 -1.27 9.15
CA ASP A 124 10.72 -2.38 8.49
C ASP A 124 10.19 -3.70 9.04
N HIS A 125 9.52 -4.45 8.17
CA HIS A 125 8.87 -5.72 8.53
C HIS A 125 9.87 -6.77 9.05
N HIS A 126 11.13 -6.72 8.63
CA HIS A 126 12.13 -7.72 8.96
C HIS A 126 12.97 -7.37 10.19
N ALA A 127 13.09 -6.09 10.55
CA ALA A 127 14.05 -5.62 11.53
C ALA A 127 13.45 -5.04 12.81
N ASP A 128 12.13 -4.95 12.92
CA ASP A 128 11.48 -4.18 13.99
C ASP A 128 10.80 -5.03 15.09
N GLY A 129 11.08 -6.32 15.14
CA GLY A 129 10.50 -7.20 16.16
C GLY A 129 8.99 -7.35 16.07
N GLY A 130 8.41 -7.20 14.89
CA GLY A 130 6.97 -7.32 14.67
C GLY A 130 6.17 -6.04 14.88
N THR A 131 6.83 -4.92 15.11
CA THR A 131 6.15 -3.63 15.32
C THR A 131 5.29 -3.25 14.12
N MET A 132 5.83 -3.38 12.91
CA MET A 132 5.08 -3.08 11.69
C MET A 132 3.83 -3.95 11.57
N ALA A 133 3.94 -5.25 11.85
CA ALA A 133 2.80 -6.17 11.76
C ALA A 133 1.69 -5.79 12.76
N ARG A 134 2.06 -5.38 13.97
CA ARG A 134 1.10 -4.95 14.99
C ARG A 134 0.40 -3.64 14.58
N VAL A 135 1.17 -2.69 14.08
CA VAL A 135 0.62 -1.40 13.61
C VAL A 135 -0.31 -1.64 12.42
N GLU A 136 0.12 -2.44 11.45
CA GLU A 136 -0.71 -2.79 10.29
C GLU A 136 -2.03 -3.43 10.72
N ALA A 137 -1.99 -4.41 11.62
CA ALA A 137 -3.19 -5.08 12.10
C ALA A 137 -4.15 -4.12 12.80
N ARG A 138 -3.63 -3.23 13.63
CA ARG A 138 -4.44 -2.24 14.33
C ARG A 138 -5.11 -1.27 13.35
N LEU A 139 -4.37 -0.78 12.36
CA LEU A 139 -4.89 0.19 11.40
C LEU A 139 -5.89 -0.45 10.43
N ARG A 140 -5.69 -1.71 10.04
CA ARG A 140 -6.67 -2.46 9.27
C ARG A 140 -8.01 -2.57 10.02
N ARG A 141 -7.97 -2.91 11.30
CA ARG A 141 -9.18 -2.98 12.13
C ARG A 141 -9.86 -1.63 12.24
N LYS A 142 -9.09 -0.55 12.42
CA LYS A 142 -9.61 0.82 12.43
C LYS A 142 -10.34 1.13 11.12
N GLY A 143 -9.83 0.65 10.00
CA GLY A 143 -10.41 0.84 8.67
C GLY A 143 -11.51 -0.15 8.31
N GLY A 144 -11.94 -0.99 9.23
CA GLY A 144 -13.03 -1.93 9.02
C GLY A 144 -12.67 -3.20 8.26
N LEU A 145 -11.37 -3.50 8.08
CA LEU A 145 -10.95 -4.73 7.40
C LEU A 145 -10.94 -5.91 8.37
N ARG A 146 -11.61 -6.99 7.95
CA ARG A 146 -11.64 -8.24 8.71
C ARG A 146 -10.47 -9.13 8.32
N GLU A 147 -10.00 -9.94 9.26
CA GLU A 147 -9.02 -10.98 8.95
C GLU A 147 -9.69 -12.11 8.18
N GLY A 148 -9.03 -12.56 7.09
CA GLY A 148 -9.48 -13.74 6.37
C GLY A 148 -9.33 -15.02 7.20
N LEU A 149 -10.06 -16.06 6.83
CA LEU A 149 -10.04 -17.34 7.54
C LEU A 149 -8.63 -17.93 7.61
N ILE A 150 -7.85 -17.81 6.54
CA ILE A 150 -6.48 -18.34 6.48
C ILE A 150 -5.57 -17.61 7.48
N GLN A 151 -5.70 -16.30 7.60
CA GLN A 151 -4.94 -15.52 8.58
C GLN A 151 -5.31 -15.87 10.00
N ARG A 152 -6.59 -16.10 10.27
CA ARG A 152 -7.06 -16.54 11.59
C ARG A 152 -6.52 -17.92 11.95
N ALA A 153 -6.48 -18.84 11.00
CA ALA A 153 -5.92 -20.16 11.21
C ALA A 153 -4.43 -20.12 11.52
N ARG A 154 -3.68 -19.20 10.90
CA ARG A 154 -2.25 -19.04 11.15
C ARG A 154 -1.93 -18.41 12.51
N ARG A 155 -2.89 -17.74 13.12
CA ARG A 155 -2.73 -17.12 14.44
C ARG A 155 -3.15 -18.00 15.60
N GLY A 156 -3.89 -19.05 15.26
CA GLY A 156 -4.41 -19.99 16.26
C GLY A 156 -3.35 -20.82 16.99
#